data_5bb234295bdbe5447e965082a845f3f3
#
_entry.id   5bb234295bdbe5447e965082a845f3f3
#
_cell.length_a   1.000
_cell.length_b   1.000
_cell.length_c   1.000
_cell.angle_alpha   90.00
_cell.angle_beta   90.00
_cell.angle_gamma   90.00
#
_symmetry.space_group_name_H-M   'P 1'
#
loop_
_entity.id
_entity.type
_entity.pdbx_description
1 polymer ?
#
loop_
_entity_poly.entity_id
_entity_poly.type
_entity_poly.pdbx_seq_one_letter_code
_entity_poly.pdbx_strand_id
1 'polypeptide(L)'
;STLSELLDSIPGFNFSQQTNIPGAMGYKNTVRGLNVESRYLLVLVDGRRVFTGFRAGGMNGAGSAHNVNAVPLDLIERVEVVNGPSSALYGSDAMVGVLNIITKKSDAPTSAGVGYTSYEVKGRDFYHQTPKDVHRNMMQAHALVSGNIFENMGAMLFIDHQQNDGIKWEKFDTQINTVHGKIDWQVVPELSVNVGAEYTYWHEENGDKTAVNKETSPRMFASVLFEPNSAHSFHFDTYTQRQTLEIDDPMYGSPESKVGYDSASLQYTYSGLENLRMVFGGEFLRESFKDDTISAAHRDTKSLYAQLEWELFDGKVTIIPGARFDDNDDYGEEINPKLSLMYRPWQDTTFRASVGRSFKAPSPLQTHASPINMYTLYGVSNPDLKPEKSLTWQIGADQFLFDKKVRLSATYYDMQVDNMIVNVPADYTINGLPVTTYSNVDEARVRGIESAFDFFITDNWKLRSSYTY
;
A
#
# COMPACT_ATOMS: atom_id res chain seq x y z
N SER A 1 -2.58 16.18 10.99
CA SER A 1 -2.49 14.70 11.01
C SER A 1 -2.11 14.21 9.63
N THR A 2 -1.33 13.13 9.57
CA THR A 2 -0.96 12.44 8.34
C THR A 2 -1.64 11.07 8.28
N LEU A 3 -1.69 10.44 7.12
CA LEU A 3 -2.21 9.07 7.00
C LEU A 3 -1.38 8.09 7.86
N SER A 4 -0.06 8.28 7.92
CA SER A 4 0.83 7.48 8.78
C SER A 4 0.42 7.54 10.27
N GLU A 5 0.05 8.70 10.79
CA GLU A 5 -0.44 8.85 12.18
C GLU A 5 -1.74 8.08 12.43
N LEU A 6 -2.65 8.09 11.44
CA LEU A 6 -3.89 7.31 11.53
C LEU A 6 -3.61 5.81 11.53
N LEU A 7 -2.71 5.36 10.67
CA LEU A 7 -2.33 3.95 10.55
C LEU A 7 -1.62 3.43 11.81
N ASP A 8 -0.80 4.26 12.46
CA ASP A 8 -0.12 3.89 13.71
C ASP A 8 -1.09 3.61 14.87
N SER A 9 -2.34 4.08 14.76
CA SER A 9 -3.40 3.74 15.71
C SER A 9 -4.00 2.33 15.53
N ILE A 10 -3.64 1.63 14.44
CA ILE A 10 -4.14 0.30 14.12
C ILE A 10 -3.21 -0.75 14.73
N PRO A 11 -3.74 -1.75 15.48
CA PRO A 11 -2.91 -2.82 16.01
C PRO A 11 -2.10 -3.52 14.93
N GLY A 12 -0.82 -3.80 15.20
CA GLY A 12 0.10 -4.42 14.27
C GLY A 12 0.82 -3.47 13.31
N PHE A 13 0.35 -2.22 13.19
CA PHE A 13 0.98 -1.19 12.38
C PHE A 13 1.93 -0.35 13.22
N ASN A 14 3.11 -0.10 12.69
CA ASN A 14 4.11 0.80 13.27
C ASN A 14 4.62 1.70 12.15
N PHE A 15 4.06 2.90 12.06
CA PHE A 15 4.34 3.89 11.04
C PHE A 15 5.03 5.09 11.68
N SER A 16 6.32 5.22 11.48
CA SER A 16 7.10 6.35 11.99
C SER A 16 6.96 7.57 11.08
N GLN A 17 6.62 8.72 11.65
CA GLN A 17 6.63 10.00 10.91
C GLN A 17 8.00 10.36 10.31
N GLN A 18 9.07 9.78 10.83
CA GLN A 18 10.43 10.05 10.36
C GLN A 18 10.77 9.35 9.03
N THR A 19 9.92 8.44 8.56
CA THR A 19 10.13 7.73 7.28
C THR A 19 9.75 8.54 6.05
N ASN A 20 9.11 9.69 6.22
CA ASN A 20 8.80 10.62 5.12
C ASN A 20 10.00 11.45 4.67
N ILE A 21 11.21 11.09 5.10
CA ILE A 21 12.43 11.81 4.77
C ILE A 21 13.29 10.92 3.89
N PRO A 22 13.57 11.30 2.64
CA PRO A 22 14.57 10.67 1.81
C PRO A 22 15.93 10.64 2.53
N GLY A 23 16.58 9.47 2.47
CA GLY A 23 17.88 9.28 3.10
C GLY A 23 17.87 8.96 4.60
N ALA A 24 16.71 8.78 5.26
CA ALA A 24 16.66 8.26 6.63
C ALA A 24 16.96 6.76 6.65
N MET A 25 18.23 6.42 6.78
CA MET A 25 18.58 5.04 7.11
C MET A 25 18.08 4.72 8.53
N GLY A 26 17.24 3.69 8.68
CA GLY A 26 16.99 3.07 9.97
C GLY A 26 15.56 3.08 10.51
N TYR A 27 14.64 3.83 9.93
CA TYR A 27 13.23 3.78 10.34
C TYR A 27 12.39 3.12 9.26
N LYS A 28 11.85 1.96 9.59
CA LYS A 28 11.06 1.15 8.67
C LYS A 28 9.62 1.14 9.15
N ASN A 29 8.71 1.52 8.26
CA ASN A 29 7.29 1.25 8.49
C ASN A 29 7.09 -0.26 8.49
N THR A 30 6.47 -0.78 9.52
CA THR A 30 6.25 -2.23 9.63
C THR A 30 4.78 -2.54 9.90
N VAL A 31 4.35 -3.66 9.38
CA VAL A 31 3.10 -4.31 9.77
C VAL A 31 3.45 -5.71 10.24
N ARG A 32 3.07 -6.03 11.49
CA ARG A 32 3.45 -7.30 12.14
C ARG A 32 4.96 -7.57 12.11
N GLY A 33 5.77 -6.50 12.24
CA GLY A 33 7.24 -6.60 12.21
C GLY A 33 7.86 -6.75 10.82
N LEU A 34 7.07 -6.95 9.76
CA LEU A 34 7.56 -6.99 8.38
C LEU A 34 7.52 -5.60 7.75
N ASN A 35 8.58 -5.29 7.01
CA ASN A 35 8.78 -3.98 6.41
C ASN A 35 7.79 -3.75 5.25
N VAL A 36 6.97 -2.70 5.36
CA VAL A 36 6.02 -2.29 4.31
C VAL A 36 6.76 -1.91 3.03
N GLU A 37 7.90 -1.28 3.14
CA GLU A 37 8.75 -0.88 2.02
C GLU A 37 9.31 -2.07 1.23
N SER A 38 9.39 -3.23 1.83
CA SER A 38 9.74 -4.48 1.16
C SER A 38 8.54 -5.17 0.51
N ARG A 39 7.41 -4.47 0.35
CA ARG A 39 6.20 -4.95 -0.34
C ARG A 39 5.54 -6.16 0.35
N TYR A 40 5.53 -6.20 1.68
CA TYR A 40 4.75 -7.21 2.43
C TYR A 40 3.30 -6.80 2.65
N LEU A 41 3.00 -5.48 2.60
CA LEU A 41 1.66 -4.90 2.65
C LEU A 41 1.27 -4.39 1.26
N LEU A 42 0.14 -4.81 0.74
CA LEU A 42 -0.40 -4.27 -0.50
C LEU A 42 -1.15 -2.96 -0.22
N VAL A 43 -0.78 -1.90 -0.92
CA VAL A 43 -1.48 -0.61 -0.85
C VAL A 43 -2.26 -0.39 -2.14
N LEU A 44 -3.52 -0.01 -1.96
CA LEU A 44 -4.46 0.28 -3.04
C LEU A 44 -5.04 1.68 -2.87
N VAL A 45 -5.39 2.32 -3.98
CA VAL A 45 -6.24 3.51 -4.02
C VAL A 45 -7.45 3.21 -4.92
N ASP A 46 -8.65 3.26 -4.34
CA ASP A 46 -9.89 2.85 -5.00
C ASP A 46 -9.81 1.44 -5.61
N GLY A 47 -9.18 0.49 -4.90
CA GLY A 47 -8.99 -0.89 -5.33
C GLY A 47 -7.84 -1.13 -6.31
N ARG A 48 -7.15 -0.09 -6.80
CA ARG A 48 -6.08 -0.16 -7.79
C ARG A 48 -4.73 -0.10 -7.11
N ARG A 49 -3.80 -0.98 -7.51
CA ARG A 49 -2.45 -1.00 -6.96
C ARG A 49 -1.76 0.34 -7.15
N VAL A 50 -1.12 0.82 -6.11
CA VAL A 50 -0.22 1.97 -6.19
C VAL A 50 1.20 1.52 -5.90
N PHE A 51 2.14 2.24 -6.46
CA PHE A 51 3.55 1.90 -6.33
C PHE A 51 4.02 2.16 -4.90
N THR A 52 4.48 1.12 -4.20
CA THR A 52 5.00 1.20 -2.83
C THR A 52 6.39 0.61 -2.78
N GLY A 53 7.40 1.37 -3.15
CA GLY A 53 8.73 0.97 -2.77
C GLY A 53 9.67 0.40 -3.80
N PHE A 54 9.60 0.85 -5.02
CA PHE A 54 10.69 0.58 -5.95
C PHE A 54 11.48 1.86 -6.21
N ARG A 55 12.71 1.93 -5.69
CA ARG A 55 13.78 2.73 -6.28
C ARG A 55 14.71 1.79 -7.02
N ALA A 56 14.76 1.89 -8.33
CA ALA A 56 15.89 1.44 -9.09
C ALA A 56 17.08 2.36 -8.75
N GLY A 57 18.24 1.78 -8.47
CA GLY A 57 19.50 2.50 -8.34
C GLY A 57 19.82 3.15 -6.99
N GLY A 58 18.96 3.12 -5.98
CA GLY A 58 19.26 3.71 -4.68
C GLY A 58 19.77 2.71 -3.64
N MET A 59 21.03 2.78 -3.25
CA MET A 59 21.61 2.04 -2.10
C MET A 59 20.96 2.38 -0.76
N ASN A 60 20.23 3.44 -0.70
CA ASN A 60 19.55 3.91 0.49
C ASN A 60 18.06 3.62 0.29
N GLY A 61 17.53 2.56 0.84
CA GLY A 61 16.13 2.15 0.76
C GLY A 61 15.05 3.20 1.15
N ALA A 62 15.28 4.43 0.73
CA ALA A 62 14.56 5.65 1.07
C ALA A 62 13.41 5.97 0.10
N GLY A 63 13.03 5.02 -0.78
CA GLY A 63 12.13 5.31 -1.88
C GLY A 63 10.65 5.08 -1.67
N SER A 64 10.25 4.40 -0.62
CA SER A 64 8.90 3.82 -0.57
C SER A 64 7.96 4.40 0.48
N ALA A 65 8.48 5.07 1.46
CA ALA A 65 7.65 5.70 2.49
C ALA A 65 6.68 6.76 1.94
N HIS A 66 6.93 7.25 0.76
CA HIS A 66 6.15 8.32 0.14
C HIS A 66 4.74 7.91 -0.26
N ASN A 67 4.52 6.66 -0.62
CA ASN A 67 3.27 6.28 -1.26
C ASN A 67 2.08 6.15 -0.33
N VAL A 68 2.28 5.83 0.95
CA VAL A 68 1.17 5.84 1.91
C VAL A 68 0.66 7.27 2.14
N ASN A 69 1.55 8.26 2.15
CA ASN A 69 1.19 9.67 2.33
C ASN A 69 1.05 10.45 1.01
N ALA A 70 1.19 9.78 -0.15
CA ALA A 70 1.03 10.42 -1.45
C ALA A 70 -0.43 10.82 -1.73
N VAL A 71 -1.40 10.19 -1.06
CA VAL A 71 -2.81 10.58 -1.15
C VAL A 71 -3.10 11.62 -0.08
N PRO A 72 -3.42 12.87 -0.45
CA PRO A 72 -3.76 13.91 0.52
C PRO A 72 -4.96 13.51 1.38
N LEU A 73 -4.88 13.76 2.71
CA LEU A 73 -5.95 13.38 3.64
C LEU A 73 -7.31 13.95 3.26
N ASP A 74 -7.32 15.17 2.73
CA ASP A 74 -8.54 15.86 2.33
C ASP A 74 -9.22 15.26 1.10
N LEU A 75 -8.51 14.42 0.34
CA LEU A 75 -9.07 13.60 -0.74
C LEU A 75 -9.64 12.27 -0.24
N ILE A 76 -9.22 11.80 0.95
CA ILE A 76 -9.61 10.50 1.47
C ILE A 76 -11.03 10.56 2.03
N GLU A 77 -11.88 9.62 1.64
CA GLU A 77 -13.18 9.37 2.26
C GLU A 77 -13.03 8.43 3.47
N ARG A 78 -12.34 7.30 3.28
CA ARG A 78 -12.06 6.31 4.31
C ARG A 78 -10.86 5.44 3.94
N VAL A 79 -10.36 4.74 4.94
CA VAL A 79 -9.29 3.75 4.79
C VAL A 79 -9.81 2.39 5.24
N GLU A 80 -9.66 1.40 4.39
CA GLU A 80 -10.05 0.02 4.66
C GLU A 80 -8.79 -0.82 4.87
N VAL A 81 -8.76 -1.57 5.96
CA VAL A 81 -7.62 -2.43 6.30
C VAL A 81 -8.07 -3.87 6.40
N VAL A 82 -7.44 -4.73 5.63
CA VAL A 82 -7.61 -6.19 5.73
C VAL A 82 -6.34 -6.77 6.33
N ASN A 83 -6.41 -7.20 7.59
CA ASN A 83 -5.29 -7.84 8.26
C ASN A 83 -5.19 -9.33 7.93
N GLY A 84 -3.95 -9.80 7.72
CA GLY A 84 -3.67 -11.22 7.48
C GLY A 84 -3.59 -11.59 5.99
N PRO A 85 -3.54 -12.91 5.68
CA PRO A 85 -3.27 -13.40 4.33
C PRO A 85 -4.37 -12.97 3.37
N SER A 86 -4.02 -12.22 2.33
CA SER A 86 -5.00 -11.62 1.42
C SER A 86 -4.71 -11.87 -0.07
N SER A 87 -3.68 -12.65 -0.39
CA SER A 87 -3.34 -12.98 -1.79
C SER A 87 -4.42 -13.75 -2.53
N ALA A 88 -5.35 -14.41 -1.82
CA ALA A 88 -6.48 -15.12 -2.43
C ALA A 88 -7.44 -14.23 -3.25
N LEU A 89 -7.45 -12.90 -3.02
CA LEU A 89 -8.20 -11.93 -3.84
C LEU A 89 -7.27 -10.95 -4.55
N TYR A 90 -6.19 -10.55 -3.86
CA TYR A 90 -5.39 -9.40 -4.26
C TYR A 90 -4.05 -9.78 -4.92
N GLY A 91 -3.66 -11.07 -4.93
CA GLY A 91 -2.41 -11.54 -5.52
C GLY A 91 -1.15 -11.19 -4.71
N SER A 92 -0.04 -10.94 -5.40
CA SER A 92 1.25 -10.63 -4.78
C SER A 92 1.19 -9.45 -3.81
N ASP A 93 2.13 -9.42 -2.86
CA ASP A 93 2.39 -8.33 -1.92
C ASP A 93 1.35 -8.20 -0.78
N ALA A 94 0.34 -9.06 -0.72
CA ALA A 94 -0.69 -9.08 0.32
C ALA A 94 -0.43 -10.11 1.43
N MET A 95 0.83 -10.24 1.89
CA MET A 95 1.23 -11.24 2.88
C MET A 95 0.76 -10.90 4.29
N VAL A 96 0.93 -9.66 4.72
CA VAL A 96 0.50 -9.18 6.05
C VAL A 96 -0.88 -8.53 6.01
N GLY A 97 -1.34 -8.12 4.83
CA GLY A 97 -2.64 -7.51 4.65
C GLY A 97 -2.73 -6.61 3.44
N VAL A 98 -3.84 -5.88 3.37
CA VAL A 98 -4.15 -4.90 2.34
C VAL A 98 -4.60 -3.60 2.99
N LEU A 99 -4.07 -2.49 2.53
CA LEU A 99 -4.49 -1.13 2.85
C LEU A 99 -5.16 -0.55 1.60
N ASN A 100 -6.47 -0.31 1.64
CA ASN A 100 -7.21 0.28 0.53
C ASN A 100 -7.68 1.70 0.92
N ILE A 101 -7.16 2.71 0.26
CA ILE A 101 -7.50 4.11 0.45
C ILE A 101 -8.63 4.44 -0.52
N ILE A 102 -9.81 4.77 0.01
CA ILE A 102 -10.97 5.15 -0.80
C ILE A 102 -11.02 6.66 -0.89
N THR A 103 -11.02 7.18 -2.12
CA THR A 103 -11.11 8.61 -2.38
C THR A 103 -12.57 9.09 -2.36
N LYS A 104 -12.76 10.38 -2.06
CA LYS A 104 -14.06 11.04 -2.11
C LYS A 104 -14.68 10.91 -3.50
N LYS A 105 -16.01 10.95 -3.55
CA LYS A 105 -16.79 10.91 -4.79
C LYS A 105 -17.21 12.30 -5.24
N SER A 106 -17.82 12.39 -6.41
CA SER A 106 -18.32 13.65 -6.97
C SER A 106 -19.46 14.30 -6.18
N ASP A 107 -20.08 13.59 -5.23
CA ASP A 107 -21.08 14.11 -4.30
C ASP A 107 -20.50 14.65 -2.99
N ALA A 108 -19.17 14.57 -2.81
CA ALA A 108 -18.51 15.10 -1.63
C ALA A 108 -18.71 16.64 -1.52
N PRO A 109 -18.79 17.20 -0.32
CA PRO A 109 -18.91 18.65 -0.16
C PRO A 109 -17.70 19.39 -0.75
N THR A 110 -17.95 20.45 -1.50
CA THR A 110 -16.91 21.40 -1.92
C THR A 110 -16.21 21.96 -0.68
N SER A 111 -14.89 21.93 -0.67
CA SER A 111 -14.08 22.38 0.47
C SER A 111 -12.80 23.03 0.02
N ALA A 112 -12.25 23.90 0.85
CA ALA A 112 -10.92 24.44 0.69
C ALA A 112 -10.29 24.63 2.07
N GLY A 113 -8.98 24.48 2.15
CA GLY A 113 -8.27 24.62 3.40
C GLY A 113 -6.84 25.08 3.20
N VAL A 114 -6.33 25.77 4.23
CA VAL A 114 -4.91 26.13 4.35
C VAL A 114 -4.47 25.73 5.74
N GLY A 115 -3.38 24.98 5.82
CA GLY A 115 -2.73 24.57 7.05
C GLY A 115 -1.33 25.12 7.14
N TYR A 116 -0.94 25.56 8.33
CA TYR A 116 0.43 25.93 8.64
C TYR A 116 0.81 25.33 9.98
N THR A 117 1.93 24.64 9.99
CA THR A 117 2.50 24.05 11.21
C THR A 117 3.94 24.48 11.34
N SER A 118 4.30 25.00 12.51
CA SER A 118 5.70 25.24 12.87
C SER A 118 6.05 24.33 14.04
N TYR A 119 7.21 23.69 13.97
CA TYR A 119 7.68 22.77 15.00
C TYR A 119 9.18 22.89 15.20
N GLU A 120 9.61 22.57 16.40
CA GLU A 120 11.02 22.55 16.79
C GLU A 120 11.55 21.13 16.71
N VAL A 121 12.60 20.95 15.90
CA VAL A 121 13.32 19.68 15.83
C VAL A 121 14.51 19.75 16.78
N LYS A 122 14.49 18.91 17.82
CA LYS A 122 15.61 18.73 18.75
C LYS A 122 16.47 17.56 18.30
N GLY A 123 17.73 17.80 18.09
CA GLY A 123 18.62 16.76 17.62
C GLY A 123 20.10 17.06 17.89
N ARG A 124 20.93 16.13 17.51
CA ARG A 124 22.39 16.31 17.48
C ARG A 124 22.88 16.14 16.05
N ASP A 125 23.80 16.98 15.65
CA ASP A 125 24.53 16.81 14.41
C ASP A 125 25.25 15.45 14.43
N PHE A 126 24.97 14.63 13.42
CA PHE A 126 25.51 13.28 13.36
C PHE A 126 27.04 13.26 13.32
N TYR A 127 27.67 14.22 12.63
CA TYR A 127 29.11 14.30 12.48
C TYR A 127 29.81 15.01 13.67
N HIS A 128 29.18 16.01 14.24
CA HIS A 128 29.82 16.88 15.29
C HIS A 128 29.20 16.67 16.67
N GLN A 129 28.13 15.88 16.79
CA GLN A 129 27.40 15.60 18.04
C GLN A 129 26.97 16.88 18.83
N THR A 130 26.94 18.02 18.17
CA THR A 130 26.48 19.27 18.77
C THR A 130 24.96 19.33 18.81
N PRO A 131 24.36 19.76 19.93
CA PRO A 131 22.92 19.99 19.99
C PRO A 131 22.53 21.05 18.97
N LYS A 132 21.52 20.74 18.15
CA LYS A 132 21.03 21.66 17.13
C LYS A 132 19.49 21.65 17.16
N ASP A 133 18.96 22.73 17.78
CA ASP A 133 17.50 22.92 17.74
C ASP A 133 17.20 23.80 16.51
N VAL A 134 16.35 23.31 15.64
CA VAL A 134 15.96 23.99 14.40
C VAL A 134 14.45 24.08 14.27
N HIS A 135 13.97 25.24 13.90
CA HIS A 135 12.58 25.42 13.54
C HIS A 135 12.33 24.93 12.12
N ARG A 136 11.24 24.25 11.91
CA ARG A 136 10.77 23.74 10.63
C ARG A 136 9.31 24.10 10.43
N ASN A 137 8.96 24.31 9.19
CA ASN A 137 7.61 24.71 8.81
C ASN A 137 7.03 23.70 7.84
N MET A 138 5.74 23.53 7.93
CA MET A 138 4.94 22.79 6.96
C MET A 138 3.75 23.66 6.57
N MET A 139 3.53 23.84 5.29
CA MET A 139 2.38 24.51 4.73
C MET A 139 1.63 23.54 3.82
N GLN A 140 0.32 23.58 3.89
CA GLN A 140 -0.56 22.82 3.00
C GLN A 140 -1.71 23.73 2.57
N ALA A 141 -2.08 23.65 1.30
CA ALA A 141 -3.26 24.29 0.77
C ALA A 141 -3.98 23.34 -0.19
N HIS A 142 -5.29 23.17 -0.02
CA HIS A 142 -6.08 22.33 -0.89
C HIS A 142 -7.39 22.97 -1.27
N ALA A 143 -7.94 22.54 -2.41
CA ALA A 143 -9.29 22.85 -2.85
C ALA A 143 -9.92 21.60 -3.47
N LEU A 144 -11.14 21.29 -3.08
CA LEU A 144 -12.00 20.27 -3.68
C LEU A 144 -13.26 20.97 -4.18
N VAL A 145 -13.50 20.86 -5.47
CA VAL A 145 -14.72 21.33 -6.13
C VAL A 145 -15.43 20.12 -6.70
N SER A 146 -16.69 19.93 -6.32
CA SER A 146 -17.48 18.76 -6.70
C SER A 146 -18.93 19.15 -6.87
N GLY A 147 -19.65 18.39 -7.68
CA GLY A 147 -21.06 18.58 -7.90
C GLY A 147 -21.57 17.89 -9.16
N ASN A 148 -22.88 17.94 -9.34
CA ASN A 148 -23.52 17.38 -10.51
C ASN A 148 -23.38 18.34 -11.69
N ILE A 149 -22.88 17.82 -12.83
CA ILE A 149 -22.88 18.49 -14.13
C ILE A 149 -24.27 18.29 -14.81
N PHE A 150 -24.82 17.08 -14.63
CA PHE A 150 -26.17 16.69 -15.05
C PHE A 150 -26.82 15.87 -13.91
N GLU A 151 -28.14 15.62 -14.03
CA GLU A 151 -28.89 14.87 -13.01
C GLU A 151 -28.26 13.50 -12.67
N ASN A 152 -27.65 12.85 -13.66
CA ASN A 152 -27.06 11.53 -13.57
C ASN A 152 -25.52 11.51 -13.71
N MET A 153 -24.88 12.68 -13.71
CA MET A 153 -23.43 12.79 -13.87
C MET A 153 -22.86 13.82 -12.90
N GLY A 154 -21.96 13.36 -12.03
CA GLY A 154 -21.19 14.20 -11.13
C GLY A 154 -19.73 14.30 -11.55
N ALA A 155 -19.08 15.38 -11.17
CA ALA A 155 -17.63 15.56 -11.34
C ALA A 155 -17.01 16.13 -10.08
N MET A 156 -15.73 15.81 -9.91
CA MET A 156 -14.89 16.29 -8.83
C MET A 156 -13.53 16.70 -9.38
N LEU A 157 -13.01 17.82 -8.90
CA LEU A 157 -11.63 18.26 -9.08
C LEU A 157 -11.03 18.56 -7.71
N PHE A 158 -9.89 17.95 -7.40
CA PHE A 158 -9.13 18.20 -6.21
C PHE A 158 -7.72 18.68 -6.58
N ILE A 159 -7.26 19.71 -5.90
CA ILE A 159 -5.91 20.27 -6.05
C ILE A 159 -5.32 20.39 -4.65
N ASP A 160 -4.09 19.93 -4.46
CA ASP A 160 -3.35 20.02 -3.20
C ASP A 160 -1.92 20.48 -3.46
N HIS A 161 -1.45 21.35 -2.58
CA HIS A 161 -0.06 21.80 -2.52
C HIS A 161 0.45 21.65 -1.10
N GLN A 162 1.54 20.96 -0.94
CA GLN A 162 2.23 20.80 0.33
C GLN A 162 3.68 21.26 0.19
N GLN A 163 4.15 22.00 1.18
CA GLN A 163 5.55 22.36 1.32
C GLN A 163 6.02 22.04 2.75
N ASN A 164 7.19 21.43 2.87
CA ASN A 164 7.75 21.00 4.15
C ASN A 164 9.28 21.20 4.18
N ASP A 165 9.78 21.85 5.22
CA ASP A 165 11.21 22.07 5.46
C ASP A 165 11.94 20.79 5.98
N GLY A 166 11.25 19.66 6.08
CA GLY A 166 11.79 18.42 6.63
C GLY A 166 11.79 18.38 8.16
N ILE A 167 11.99 17.21 8.74
CA ILE A 167 11.99 16.98 10.19
C ILE A 167 13.39 16.66 10.76
N LYS A 168 14.41 16.65 9.93
CA LYS A 168 15.80 16.45 10.36
C LYS A 168 16.47 17.77 10.71
N TRP A 169 17.61 17.67 11.36
CA TRP A 169 18.52 18.78 11.60
C TRP A 169 19.07 19.39 10.29
N GLU A 170 19.19 18.60 9.22
CA GLU A 170 19.42 19.09 7.86
C GLU A 170 18.10 19.56 7.25
N LYS A 171 18.13 20.70 6.59
CA LYS A 171 16.97 21.22 5.87
C LYS A 171 16.76 20.41 4.60
N PHE A 172 15.52 19.95 4.41
CA PHE A 172 15.04 19.39 3.14
C PHE A 172 13.84 20.20 2.72
N ASP A 173 13.93 20.89 1.60
CA ASP A 173 12.76 21.54 0.98
C ASP A 173 12.02 20.49 0.16
N THR A 174 10.86 20.07 0.65
CA THR A 174 9.99 19.12 -0.04
C THR A 174 8.72 19.82 -0.50
N GLN A 175 8.35 19.66 -1.77
CA GLN A 175 7.12 20.16 -2.34
C GLN A 175 6.37 18.98 -2.98
N ILE A 176 5.06 18.89 -2.69
CA ILE A 176 4.17 17.91 -3.28
C ILE A 176 2.98 18.67 -3.88
N ASN A 177 2.69 18.40 -5.15
CA ASN A 177 1.55 18.96 -5.84
C ASN A 177 0.71 17.81 -6.40
N THR A 178 -0.56 17.75 -6.03
CA THR A 178 -1.48 16.73 -6.51
C THR A 178 -2.68 17.37 -7.20
N VAL A 179 -3.01 16.86 -8.37
CA VAL A 179 -4.27 17.19 -9.07
C VAL A 179 -4.99 15.87 -9.32
N HIS A 180 -6.24 15.77 -8.88
CA HIS A 180 -7.07 14.59 -9.06
C HIS A 180 -8.43 15.02 -9.64
N GLY A 181 -8.82 14.43 -10.75
CA GLY A 181 -10.11 14.66 -11.41
C GLY A 181 -10.87 13.35 -11.58
N LYS A 182 -12.20 13.39 -11.37
CA LYS A 182 -13.06 12.21 -11.41
C LYS A 182 -14.45 12.58 -11.92
N ILE A 183 -15.02 11.73 -12.75
CA ILE A 183 -16.39 11.80 -13.23
C ILE A 183 -17.10 10.50 -12.83
N ASP A 184 -18.22 10.62 -12.17
CA ASP A 184 -19.14 9.54 -11.82
C ASP A 184 -20.42 9.72 -12.68
N TRP A 185 -20.72 8.75 -13.52
CA TRP A 185 -21.86 8.81 -14.44
C TRP A 185 -22.77 7.60 -14.29
N GLN A 186 -24.01 7.83 -13.85
CA GLN A 186 -25.08 6.83 -13.86
C GLN A 186 -25.76 6.86 -15.23
N VAL A 187 -25.30 6.04 -16.18
CA VAL A 187 -25.77 6.03 -17.57
C VAL A 187 -27.24 5.64 -17.63
N VAL A 188 -27.60 4.54 -16.95
CA VAL A 188 -28.95 4.05 -16.66
C VAL A 188 -28.95 3.46 -15.25
N PRO A 189 -30.10 3.16 -14.62
CA PRO A 189 -30.11 2.62 -13.24
C PRO A 189 -29.23 1.40 -13.02
N GLU A 190 -29.04 0.57 -14.05
CA GLU A 190 -28.26 -0.68 -14.00
C GLU A 190 -26.79 -0.50 -14.40
N LEU A 191 -26.39 0.68 -14.93
CA LEU A 191 -25.06 0.89 -15.48
C LEU A 191 -24.44 2.19 -14.97
N SER A 192 -23.37 2.08 -14.21
CA SER A 192 -22.54 3.21 -13.81
C SER A 192 -21.14 3.14 -14.40
N VAL A 193 -20.60 4.30 -14.71
CA VAL A 193 -19.24 4.48 -15.25
C VAL A 193 -18.51 5.50 -14.39
N ASN A 194 -17.28 5.18 -14.00
CA ASN A 194 -16.38 6.09 -13.32
C ASN A 194 -15.11 6.22 -14.15
N VAL A 195 -14.67 7.44 -14.40
CA VAL A 195 -13.40 7.74 -15.07
C VAL A 195 -12.66 8.82 -14.32
N GLY A 196 -11.35 8.72 -14.29
CA GLY A 196 -10.57 9.75 -13.61
C GLY A 196 -9.10 9.73 -14.00
N ALA A 197 -8.44 10.80 -13.59
CA ALA A 197 -7.02 10.99 -13.75
C ALA A 197 -6.44 11.68 -12.53
N GLU A 198 -5.21 11.33 -12.22
CA GLU A 198 -4.42 11.94 -11.15
C GLU A 198 -3.02 12.23 -11.65
N TYR A 199 -2.47 13.32 -11.20
CA TYR A 199 -1.08 13.68 -11.41
C TYR A 199 -0.50 14.17 -10.10
N THR A 200 0.56 13.50 -9.63
CA THR A 200 1.33 13.94 -8.48
C THR A 200 2.74 14.30 -8.94
N TYR A 201 3.19 15.49 -8.56
CA TYR A 201 4.56 15.96 -8.70
C TYR A 201 5.17 16.13 -7.31
N TRP A 202 6.30 15.49 -7.08
CA TRP A 202 7.07 15.60 -5.87
C TRP A 202 8.46 16.12 -6.20
N HIS A 203 8.94 17.07 -5.42
CA HIS A 203 10.24 17.68 -5.54
C HIS A 203 10.87 17.82 -4.17
N GLU A 204 12.12 17.45 -4.05
CA GLU A 204 12.88 17.57 -2.82
C GLU A 204 14.29 18.03 -3.10
N GLU A 205 14.74 19.04 -2.36
CA GLU A 205 16.11 19.52 -2.35
C GLU A 205 16.70 19.36 -0.96
N ASN A 206 17.98 18.97 -0.86
CA ASN A 206 18.71 19.10 0.39
C ASN A 206 19.04 20.58 0.68
N GLY A 207 19.37 20.91 1.95
CA GLY A 207 19.50 22.29 2.40
C GLY A 207 20.62 23.11 1.75
N ASP A 208 21.63 22.47 1.18
CA ASP A 208 22.70 23.10 0.42
C ASP A 208 22.45 23.06 -1.11
N LYS A 209 21.30 22.48 -1.52
CA LYS A 209 20.87 22.34 -2.91
C LYS A 209 21.82 21.55 -3.80
N THR A 210 22.62 20.69 -3.20
CA THR A 210 23.55 19.83 -3.94
C THR A 210 22.91 18.56 -4.44
N ALA A 211 21.82 18.09 -3.81
CA ALA A 211 21.04 16.93 -4.26
C ALA A 211 19.58 17.31 -4.45
N VAL A 212 19.01 16.88 -5.56
CA VAL A 212 17.62 17.13 -5.95
C VAL A 212 16.97 15.81 -6.37
N ASN A 213 15.80 15.55 -5.83
CA ASN A 213 14.95 14.41 -6.23
C ASN A 213 13.66 14.96 -6.83
N LYS A 214 13.24 14.42 -7.96
CA LYS A 214 11.96 14.74 -8.61
C LYS A 214 11.22 13.46 -8.92
N GLU A 215 9.94 13.45 -8.62
CA GLU A 215 9.06 12.34 -8.96
C GLU A 215 7.80 12.87 -9.66
N THR A 216 7.40 12.20 -10.71
CA THR A 216 6.12 12.40 -11.38
C THR A 216 5.34 11.11 -11.40
N SER A 217 4.06 11.16 -11.06
CA SER A 217 3.17 10.00 -10.96
C SER A 217 1.83 10.26 -11.66
N PRO A 218 1.76 10.26 -13.01
CA PRO A 218 0.49 10.25 -13.70
C PRO A 218 -0.23 8.90 -13.56
N ARG A 219 -1.54 8.94 -13.31
CA ARG A 219 -2.46 7.81 -13.25
C ARG A 219 -3.75 8.14 -13.99
N MET A 220 -4.28 7.19 -14.76
CA MET A 220 -5.61 7.26 -15.38
C MET A 220 -6.34 5.96 -15.10
N PHE A 221 -7.65 6.04 -14.94
CA PHE A 221 -8.46 4.87 -14.63
C PHE A 221 -9.88 5.01 -15.19
N ALA A 222 -10.49 3.87 -15.44
CA ALA A 222 -11.91 3.76 -15.76
C ALA A 222 -12.49 2.50 -15.13
N SER A 223 -13.71 2.60 -14.63
CA SER A 223 -14.48 1.43 -14.17
C SER A 223 -15.90 1.48 -14.67
N VAL A 224 -16.47 0.31 -14.90
CA VAL A 224 -17.84 0.10 -15.31
C VAL A 224 -18.49 -0.90 -14.36
N LEU A 225 -19.58 -0.51 -13.73
CA LEU A 225 -20.39 -1.39 -12.91
C LEU A 225 -21.72 -1.59 -13.59
N PHE A 226 -22.04 -2.86 -13.93
CA PHE A 226 -23.31 -3.25 -14.55
C PHE A 226 -24.07 -4.22 -13.64
N GLU A 227 -25.23 -3.80 -13.18
CA GLU A 227 -26.11 -4.52 -12.24
C GLU A 227 -27.49 -4.71 -12.87
N PRO A 228 -27.67 -5.70 -13.79
CA PRO A 228 -28.93 -5.89 -14.49
C PRO A 228 -30.11 -6.22 -13.55
N ASN A 229 -29.80 -6.69 -12.36
CA ASN A 229 -30.76 -6.93 -11.28
C ASN A 229 -29.99 -7.12 -9.94
N SER A 230 -30.69 -7.28 -8.83
CA SER A 230 -30.10 -7.43 -7.49
C SER A 230 -29.26 -8.71 -7.29
N ALA A 231 -29.39 -9.69 -8.18
CA ALA A 231 -28.64 -10.96 -8.08
C ALA A 231 -27.31 -10.95 -8.81
N HIS A 232 -27.14 -10.10 -9.81
CA HIS A 232 -25.98 -10.12 -10.70
C HIS A 232 -25.30 -8.75 -10.75
N SER A 233 -23.97 -8.73 -10.51
CA SER A 233 -23.15 -7.54 -10.64
C SER A 233 -21.89 -7.88 -11.44
N PHE A 234 -21.57 -7.07 -12.44
CA PHE A 234 -20.35 -7.15 -13.25
C PHE A 234 -19.56 -5.86 -13.07
N HIS A 235 -18.33 -5.98 -12.60
CA HIS A 235 -17.44 -4.87 -12.41
C HIS A 235 -16.22 -5.03 -13.29
N PHE A 236 -16.08 -4.15 -14.28
CA PHE A 236 -14.87 -4.02 -15.09
C PHE A 236 -14.06 -2.83 -14.57
N ASP A 237 -12.77 -3.01 -14.39
CA ASP A 237 -11.85 -1.96 -13.98
C ASP A 237 -10.57 -2.00 -14.83
N THR A 238 -10.08 -0.84 -15.22
CA THR A 238 -8.81 -0.69 -15.92
C THR A 238 -8.09 0.58 -15.48
N TYR A 239 -6.77 0.49 -15.37
CA TYR A 239 -5.96 1.65 -15.05
C TYR A 239 -4.57 1.55 -15.68
N THR A 240 -3.98 2.72 -15.88
CA THR A 240 -2.57 2.89 -16.19
C THR A 240 -1.95 3.84 -15.17
N GLN A 241 -0.79 3.50 -14.67
CA GLN A 241 0.03 4.33 -13.79
C GLN A 241 1.46 4.33 -14.27
N ARG A 242 2.09 5.48 -14.23
CA ARG A 242 3.52 5.64 -14.48
C ARG A 242 4.13 6.40 -13.31
N GLN A 243 5.35 6.09 -12.97
CA GLN A 243 6.15 6.85 -12.03
C GLN A 243 7.53 7.05 -12.65
N THR A 244 7.98 8.28 -12.68
CA THR A 244 9.35 8.63 -13.07
C THR A 244 10.02 9.30 -11.89
N LEU A 245 11.15 8.77 -11.45
CA LEU A 245 12.00 9.33 -10.43
C LEU A 245 13.32 9.76 -11.07
N GLU A 246 13.66 11.02 -10.93
CA GLU A 246 14.94 11.61 -11.33
C GLU A 246 15.71 12.01 -10.06
N ILE A 247 16.93 11.60 -9.96
CA ILE A 247 17.84 11.96 -8.86
C ILE A 247 18.97 12.76 -9.48
N ASP A 248 19.26 13.93 -8.93
CA ASP A 248 20.47 14.70 -9.27
C ASP A 248 21.30 14.84 -8.00
N ASP A 249 22.38 14.09 -7.91
CA ASP A 249 23.20 13.99 -6.70
C ASP A 249 24.68 13.94 -7.11
N PRO A 250 25.54 14.82 -6.57
CA PRO A 250 26.96 14.86 -6.91
C PRO A 250 27.72 13.57 -6.61
N MET A 251 27.24 12.78 -5.66
CA MET A 251 27.87 11.50 -5.27
C MET A 251 27.39 10.32 -6.12
N TYR A 252 26.11 10.31 -6.49
CA TYR A 252 25.45 9.19 -7.16
C TYR A 252 25.15 9.43 -8.63
N GLY A 253 25.41 10.64 -9.15
CA GLY A 253 25.09 11.04 -10.52
C GLY A 253 23.60 11.41 -10.66
N SER A 254 23.10 11.27 -11.87
CA SER A 254 21.73 11.68 -12.22
C SER A 254 20.91 10.48 -12.76
N PRO A 255 20.71 9.39 -11.98
CA PRO A 255 19.93 8.24 -12.42
C PRO A 255 18.45 8.59 -12.60
N GLU A 256 17.86 8.03 -13.66
CA GLU A 256 16.42 8.07 -13.92
C GLU A 256 15.82 6.67 -13.78
N SER A 257 14.74 6.56 -13.00
CA SER A 257 13.97 5.33 -12.86
C SER A 257 12.55 5.52 -13.34
N LYS A 258 12.06 4.59 -14.15
CA LYS A 258 10.67 4.56 -14.64
C LYS A 258 10.03 3.23 -14.29
N VAL A 259 8.86 3.31 -13.69
CA VAL A 259 8.04 2.16 -13.38
C VAL A 259 6.60 2.40 -13.79
N GLY A 260 5.88 1.34 -14.12
CA GLY A 260 4.50 1.46 -14.54
C GLY A 260 3.67 0.23 -14.28
N TYR A 261 2.36 0.45 -14.11
CA TYR A 261 1.31 -0.56 -14.10
C TYR A 261 0.31 -0.29 -15.21
N ASP A 262 -0.07 -1.32 -15.94
CA ASP A 262 -1.25 -1.37 -16.79
C ASP A 262 -2.07 -2.57 -16.34
N SER A 263 -3.33 -2.35 -15.98
CA SER A 263 -4.22 -3.41 -15.50
C SER A 263 -5.59 -3.35 -16.15
N ALA A 264 -6.15 -4.53 -16.36
CA ALA A 264 -7.56 -4.71 -16.71
C ALA A 264 -8.11 -5.91 -15.92
N SER A 265 -9.24 -5.74 -15.27
CA SER A 265 -9.89 -6.78 -14.49
C SER A 265 -11.39 -6.84 -14.74
N LEU A 266 -11.95 -8.02 -14.62
CA LEU A 266 -13.38 -8.26 -14.63
C LEU A 266 -13.76 -9.12 -13.44
N GLN A 267 -14.73 -8.65 -12.65
CA GLN A 267 -15.30 -9.38 -11.54
C GLN A 267 -16.79 -9.57 -11.76
N TYR A 268 -17.26 -10.78 -11.56
CA TYR A 268 -18.67 -11.13 -11.50
C TYR A 268 -19.05 -11.50 -10.07
N THR A 269 -20.12 -10.91 -9.55
CA THR A 269 -20.69 -11.23 -8.24
C THR A 269 -22.12 -11.74 -8.43
N TYR A 270 -22.41 -12.88 -7.83
CA TYR A 270 -23.75 -13.45 -7.75
C TYR A 270 -24.26 -13.43 -6.31
N SER A 271 -25.44 -12.83 -6.10
CA SER A 271 -26.11 -12.69 -4.81
C SER A 271 -27.58 -13.12 -4.86
N GLY A 272 -27.92 -14.02 -5.83
CA GLY A 272 -29.30 -14.48 -6.03
C GLY A 272 -29.77 -15.56 -5.05
N LEU A 273 -28.89 -16.07 -4.19
CA LEU A 273 -29.23 -16.99 -3.11
C LEU A 273 -29.20 -16.24 -1.77
N GLU A 274 -30.19 -16.50 -0.92
CA GLU A 274 -30.44 -15.74 0.31
C GLU A 274 -29.26 -15.73 1.30
N ASN A 275 -28.47 -16.82 1.28
CA ASN A 275 -27.37 -17.02 2.24
C ASN A 275 -26.03 -17.33 1.57
N LEU A 276 -25.91 -17.13 0.26
CA LEU A 276 -24.70 -17.44 -0.49
C LEU A 276 -24.40 -16.33 -1.50
N ARG A 277 -23.24 -15.67 -1.32
CA ARG A 277 -22.66 -14.74 -2.27
C ARG A 277 -21.44 -15.37 -2.92
N MET A 278 -21.33 -15.28 -4.23
CA MET A 278 -20.21 -15.81 -5.01
C MET A 278 -19.52 -14.68 -5.77
N VAL A 279 -18.20 -14.69 -5.76
CA VAL A 279 -17.37 -13.76 -6.51
C VAL A 279 -16.41 -14.56 -7.38
N PHE A 280 -16.36 -14.24 -8.66
CA PHE A 280 -15.41 -14.78 -9.64
C PHE A 280 -14.76 -13.62 -10.36
N GLY A 281 -13.48 -13.73 -10.64
CA GLY A 281 -12.83 -12.65 -11.37
C GLY A 281 -11.56 -13.09 -12.08
N GLY A 282 -11.14 -12.24 -13.01
CA GLY A 282 -9.87 -12.35 -13.71
C GLY A 282 -9.20 -11.00 -13.80
N GLU A 283 -7.89 -10.98 -13.80
CA GLU A 283 -7.06 -9.79 -13.91
C GLU A 283 -5.89 -10.05 -14.85
N PHE A 284 -5.58 -9.07 -15.66
CA PHE A 284 -4.32 -8.94 -16.37
C PHE A 284 -3.58 -7.73 -15.79
N LEU A 285 -2.34 -7.94 -15.37
CA LEU A 285 -1.47 -6.89 -14.85
C LEU A 285 -0.13 -6.93 -15.58
N ARG A 286 0.26 -5.82 -16.20
CA ARG A 286 1.60 -5.57 -16.72
C ARG A 286 2.35 -4.62 -15.82
N GLU A 287 3.52 -5.04 -15.36
CA GLU A 287 4.48 -4.20 -14.66
C GLU A 287 5.63 -3.86 -15.62
N SER A 288 6.00 -2.59 -15.71
CA SER A 288 7.07 -2.10 -16.59
C SER A 288 8.15 -1.43 -15.76
N PHE A 289 9.42 -1.70 -16.10
CA PHE A 289 10.57 -1.20 -15.36
C PHE A 289 11.65 -0.71 -16.32
N LYS A 290 12.27 0.41 -15.98
CA LYS A 290 13.46 0.92 -16.67
C LYS A 290 14.24 1.81 -15.71
N ASP A 291 15.54 1.61 -15.64
CA ASP A 291 16.48 2.55 -15.01
C ASP A 291 17.88 2.39 -15.62
N ASP A 292 18.87 3.04 -15.03
CA ASP A 292 20.26 2.98 -15.52
C ASP A 292 20.88 1.58 -15.38
N THR A 293 20.30 0.72 -14.53
CA THR A 293 20.75 -0.66 -14.29
C THR A 293 19.88 -1.72 -14.98
N ILE A 294 18.62 -1.35 -15.32
CA ILE A 294 17.66 -2.21 -16.02
C ILE A 294 17.32 -1.55 -17.36
N SER A 295 17.82 -2.08 -18.47
CA SER A 295 17.68 -1.45 -19.78
C SER A 295 16.25 -1.23 -20.26
N ALA A 296 15.32 -2.04 -19.93
CA ALA A 296 13.86 -1.98 -19.94
C ALA A 296 13.33 -3.42 -19.81
N ALA A 297 12.45 -3.66 -18.89
CA ALA A 297 11.81 -4.94 -18.71
C ALA A 297 10.32 -4.74 -18.45
N HIS A 298 9.55 -5.77 -18.73
CA HIS A 298 8.16 -5.87 -18.30
C HIS A 298 7.89 -7.30 -17.89
N ARG A 299 6.95 -7.49 -17.01
CA ARG A 299 6.41 -8.80 -16.65
C ARG A 299 4.90 -8.76 -16.64
N ASP A 300 4.29 -9.79 -17.15
CA ASP A 300 2.85 -9.94 -17.25
C ASP A 300 2.37 -10.98 -16.23
N THR A 301 1.28 -10.64 -15.55
CA THR A 301 0.56 -11.56 -14.65
C THR A 301 -0.86 -11.74 -15.15
N LYS A 302 -1.28 -12.99 -15.34
CA LYS A 302 -2.65 -13.38 -15.64
C LYS A 302 -3.22 -14.10 -14.45
N SER A 303 -4.38 -13.70 -14.00
CA SER A 303 -4.92 -14.22 -12.76
C SER A 303 -6.38 -14.60 -12.89
N LEU A 304 -6.76 -15.65 -12.16
CA LEU A 304 -8.15 -16.04 -11.95
C LEU A 304 -8.39 -16.24 -10.45
N TYR A 305 -9.52 -15.76 -9.94
CA TYR A 305 -9.86 -15.93 -8.54
C TYR A 305 -11.35 -16.23 -8.35
N ALA A 306 -11.64 -16.91 -7.24
CA ALA A 306 -13.00 -17.19 -6.81
C ALA A 306 -13.08 -17.10 -5.28
N GLN A 307 -14.20 -16.60 -4.78
CA GLN A 307 -14.54 -16.57 -3.36
C GLN A 307 -16.02 -16.83 -3.18
N LEU A 308 -16.35 -17.60 -2.16
CA LEU A 308 -17.73 -17.81 -1.72
C LEU A 308 -17.88 -17.17 -0.33
N GLU A 309 -19.02 -16.59 -0.05
CA GLU A 309 -19.42 -16.15 1.29
C GLU A 309 -20.72 -16.86 1.62
N TRP A 310 -20.67 -17.79 2.56
CA TRP A 310 -21.78 -18.64 2.91
C TRP A 310 -22.21 -18.38 4.36
N GLU A 311 -23.43 -17.87 4.51
CA GLU A 311 -24.07 -17.62 5.80
C GLU A 311 -24.93 -18.81 6.21
N LEU A 312 -24.75 -19.27 7.44
CA LEU A 312 -25.43 -20.39 8.03
C LEU A 312 -26.04 -20.01 9.38
N PHE A 313 -27.09 -20.72 9.78
CA PHE A 313 -27.75 -20.54 11.08
C PHE A 313 -28.20 -19.09 11.31
N ASP A 314 -28.96 -18.53 10.35
CA ASP A 314 -29.44 -17.14 10.37
C ASP A 314 -28.30 -16.11 10.54
N GLY A 315 -27.20 -16.29 9.84
CA GLY A 315 -26.05 -15.40 9.83
C GLY A 315 -25.14 -15.49 11.06
N LYS A 316 -25.37 -16.47 11.96
CA LYS A 316 -24.48 -16.71 13.11
C LYS A 316 -23.12 -17.27 12.72
N VAL A 317 -23.04 -18.02 11.64
CA VAL A 317 -21.80 -18.57 11.10
C VAL A 317 -21.64 -18.10 9.67
N THR A 318 -20.49 -17.50 9.33
CA THR A 318 -20.13 -17.18 7.96
C THR A 318 -18.83 -17.90 7.61
N ILE A 319 -18.84 -18.64 6.49
CA ILE A 319 -17.67 -19.36 5.98
C ILE A 319 -17.30 -18.76 4.64
N ILE A 320 -16.02 -18.39 4.48
CA ILE A 320 -15.52 -17.71 3.29
C ILE A 320 -14.30 -18.46 2.74
N PRO A 321 -14.48 -19.52 1.94
CA PRO A 321 -13.42 -20.11 1.14
C PRO A 321 -13.13 -19.23 -0.08
N GLY A 322 -11.86 -19.14 -0.46
CA GLY A 322 -11.42 -18.45 -1.65
C GLY A 322 -10.10 -18.99 -2.15
N ALA A 323 -9.81 -18.79 -3.41
CA ALA A 323 -8.53 -19.13 -4.02
C ALA A 323 -8.24 -18.22 -5.21
N ARG A 324 -6.96 -17.98 -5.45
CA ARG A 324 -6.45 -17.26 -6.62
C ARG A 324 -5.32 -18.07 -7.24
N PHE A 325 -5.33 -18.14 -8.56
CA PHE A 325 -4.27 -18.61 -9.41
C PHE A 325 -3.66 -17.43 -10.15
N ASP A 326 -2.35 -17.32 -10.10
CA ASP A 326 -1.55 -16.32 -10.83
C ASP A 326 -0.56 -17.06 -11.72
N ASP A 327 -0.48 -16.68 -13.00
CA ASP A 327 0.53 -17.10 -13.98
C ASP A 327 1.36 -15.87 -14.39
N ASN A 328 2.65 -15.89 -14.11
CA ASN A 328 3.55 -14.76 -14.29
C ASN A 328 4.79 -15.16 -15.10
N ASP A 329 5.21 -14.29 -16.00
CA ASP A 329 6.31 -14.55 -16.94
C ASP A 329 7.68 -14.72 -16.24
N ASP A 330 7.90 -14.10 -15.06
CA ASP A 330 9.19 -14.13 -14.35
C ASP A 330 9.30 -15.31 -13.35
N TYR A 331 8.27 -15.53 -12.53
CA TYR A 331 8.34 -16.47 -11.41
C TYR A 331 7.39 -17.68 -11.54
N GLY A 332 6.65 -17.76 -12.65
CA GLY A 332 5.75 -18.90 -12.94
C GLY A 332 4.43 -18.84 -12.19
N GLU A 333 3.87 -20.02 -11.89
CA GLU A 333 2.54 -20.20 -11.36
C GLU A 333 2.50 -20.17 -9.82
N GLU A 334 1.50 -19.48 -9.26
CA GLU A 334 1.22 -19.43 -7.83
C GLU A 334 -0.27 -19.69 -7.54
N ILE A 335 -0.54 -20.53 -6.51
CA ILE A 335 -1.90 -20.80 -6.03
C ILE A 335 -2.00 -20.41 -4.56
N ASN A 336 -2.95 -19.53 -4.26
CA ASN A 336 -3.14 -18.92 -2.95
C ASN A 336 -4.56 -19.21 -2.42
N PRO A 337 -4.79 -20.33 -1.72
CA PRO A 337 -6.05 -20.61 -1.05
C PRO A 337 -6.17 -19.86 0.28
N LYS A 338 -7.42 -19.55 0.65
CA LYS A 338 -7.79 -18.96 1.94
C LYS A 338 -9.11 -19.52 2.43
N LEU A 339 -9.22 -19.73 3.72
CA LEU A 339 -10.46 -20.01 4.41
C LEU A 339 -10.62 -19.05 5.58
N SER A 340 -11.76 -18.36 5.65
CA SER A 340 -12.12 -17.53 6.80
C SER A 340 -13.43 -18.00 7.40
N LEU A 341 -13.52 -17.93 8.72
CA LEU A 341 -14.68 -18.29 9.53
C LEU A 341 -15.02 -17.13 10.46
N MET A 342 -16.28 -16.78 10.52
CA MET A 342 -16.83 -15.87 11.52
C MET A 342 -17.97 -16.56 12.26
N TYR A 343 -17.98 -16.44 13.59
CA TYR A 343 -19.01 -16.99 14.45
C TYR A 343 -19.53 -15.93 15.41
N ARG A 344 -20.83 -15.66 15.34
CA ARG A 344 -21.55 -14.69 16.16
C ARG A 344 -22.54 -15.41 17.07
N PRO A 345 -22.13 -15.97 18.21
CA PRO A 345 -23.04 -16.67 19.12
C PRO A 345 -24.07 -15.72 19.73
N TRP A 346 -23.68 -14.47 19.98
CA TRP A 346 -24.49 -13.39 20.56
C TRP A 346 -24.31 -12.11 19.75
N GLN A 347 -25.24 -11.17 19.94
CA GLN A 347 -25.28 -9.93 19.17
C GLN A 347 -24.01 -9.08 19.32
N ASP A 348 -23.38 -9.11 20.50
CA ASP A 348 -22.23 -8.25 20.84
C ASP A 348 -20.88 -9.00 20.83
N THR A 349 -20.88 -10.29 20.44
CA THR A 349 -19.68 -11.13 20.46
C THR A 349 -19.43 -11.72 19.07
N THR A 350 -18.22 -11.53 18.57
CA THR A 350 -17.80 -12.12 17.29
C THR A 350 -16.46 -12.82 17.46
N PHE A 351 -16.39 -14.08 17.08
CA PHE A 351 -15.15 -14.82 16.92
C PHE A 351 -14.80 -14.90 15.45
N ARG A 352 -13.50 -14.79 15.14
CA ARG A 352 -12.97 -14.87 13.77
C ARG A 352 -11.79 -15.83 13.76
N ALA A 353 -11.69 -16.59 12.69
CA ALA A 353 -10.52 -17.40 12.39
C ALA A 353 -10.24 -17.35 10.90
N SER A 354 -9.00 -17.38 10.50
CA SER A 354 -8.63 -17.56 9.11
C SER A 354 -7.31 -18.29 8.97
N VAL A 355 -7.18 -19.00 7.84
CA VAL A 355 -5.92 -19.59 7.38
C VAL A 355 -5.81 -19.34 5.89
N GLY A 356 -4.62 -19.00 5.41
CA GLY A 356 -4.40 -18.77 3.99
C GLY A 356 -2.94 -18.72 3.62
N ARG A 357 -2.68 -19.01 2.35
CA ARG A 357 -1.38 -18.79 1.72
C ARG A 357 -1.34 -17.39 1.11
N SER A 358 -0.17 -16.80 1.12
CA SER A 358 0.13 -15.55 0.42
C SER A 358 1.55 -15.58 -0.10
N PHE A 359 1.86 -14.69 -1.04
CA PHE A 359 3.19 -14.61 -1.60
C PHE A 359 3.59 -13.17 -1.90
N LYS A 360 4.90 -12.97 -2.07
CA LYS A 360 5.50 -11.73 -2.54
C LYS A 360 6.47 -12.06 -3.67
N ALA A 361 6.27 -11.45 -4.83
CA ALA A 361 7.16 -11.58 -5.97
C ALA A 361 8.52 -10.91 -5.71
N PRO A 362 9.65 -11.45 -6.21
CA PRO A 362 10.90 -10.73 -6.24
C PRO A 362 10.74 -9.38 -6.94
N SER A 363 11.47 -8.37 -6.52
CA SER A 363 11.46 -7.07 -7.23
C SER A 363 12.32 -7.17 -8.51
N PRO A 364 12.05 -6.35 -9.53
CA PRO A 364 12.87 -6.32 -10.73
C PRO A 364 14.34 -5.96 -10.48
N LEU A 365 14.61 -5.15 -9.46
CA LEU A 365 15.98 -4.87 -9.02
C LEU A 365 16.69 -6.15 -8.56
N GLN A 366 15.96 -7.02 -7.88
CA GLN A 366 16.52 -8.28 -7.39
C GLN A 366 16.78 -9.30 -8.50
N THR A 367 16.03 -9.23 -9.62
CA THR A 367 16.08 -10.23 -10.70
C THR A 367 16.75 -9.76 -11.98
N HIS A 368 16.69 -8.46 -12.33
CA HIS A 368 17.05 -7.96 -13.66
C HIS A 368 18.13 -6.88 -13.67
N ALA A 369 18.55 -6.33 -12.50
CA ALA A 369 19.52 -5.25 -12.49
C ALA A 369 20.90 -5.71 -12.97
N SER A 370 21.58 -4.87 -13.75
CA SER A 370 23.01 -5.02 -14.03
C SER A 370 23.83 -4.83 -12.74
N PRO A 371 25.08 -5.31 -12.70
CA PRO A 371 25.91 -5.12 -11.50
C PRO A 371 26.04 -3.64 -11.10
N ILE A 372 25.68 -3.34 -9.88
CA ILE A 372 25.70 -1.98 -9.30
C ILE A 372 26.97 -1.80 -8.47
N ASN A 373 27.83 -0.85 -8.85
CA ASN A 373 29.01 -0.51 -8.06
C ASN A 373 28.61 0.36 -6.85
N MET A 374 28.87 -0.18 -5.66
CA MET A 374 28.58 0.46 -4.37
C MET A 374 29.86 0.99 -3.69
N TYR A 375 30.90 1.36 -4.47
CA TYR A 375 32.21 1.83 -4.04
C TYR A 375 33.07 0.78 -3.30
N THR A 376 32.53 0.07 -2.33
CA THR A 376 33.22 -0.94 -1.51
C THR A 376 32.87 -2.36 -1.89
N LEU A 377 31.81 -2.56 -2.65
CA LEU A 377 31.32 -3.85 -3.13
C LEU A 377 30.48 -3.67 -4.41
N TYR A 378 30.16 -4.77 -5.09
CA TYR A 378 29.16 -4.82 -6.16
C TYR A 378 27.91 -5.53 -5.66
N GLY A 379 26.72 -4.95 -5.94
CA GLY A 379 25.43 -5.61 -5.86
C GLY A 379 25.07 -6.25 -7.21
N VAL A 380 24.71 -7.53 -7.20
CA VAL A 380 24.33 -8.27 -8.41
C VAL A 380 22.95 -8.90 -8.22
N SER A 381 22.08 -8.75 -9.23
CA SER A 381 20.78 -9.41 -9.28
C SER A 381 20.89 -10.93 -9.39
N ASN A 382 19.83 -11.62 -9.04
CA ASN A 382 19.71 -13.08 -9.22
C ASN A 382 18.38 -13.39 -9.93
N PRO A 383 18.42 -13.77 -11.23
CA PRO A 383 17.21 -14.08 -12.00
C PRO A 383 16.52 -15.38 -11.54
N ASP A 384 17.19 -16.25 -10.78
CA ASP A 384 16.66 -17.53 -10.33
C ASP A 384 15.86 -17.44 -9.02
N LEU A 385 15.61 -16.22 -8.53
CA LEU A 385 14.84 -15.99 -7.31
C LEU A 385 13.41 -16.48 -7.45
N LYS A 386 12.96 -17.18 -6.42
CA LYS A 386 11.57 -17.62 -6.26
C LYS A 386 10.78 -16.62 -5.41
N PRO A 387 9.44 -16.55 -5.57
CA PRO A 387 8.60 -15.79 -4.67
C PRO A 387 8.78 -16.20 -3.21
N GLU A 388 8.74 -15.21 -2.32
CA GLU A 388 8.58 -15.46 -0.89
C GLU A 388 7.13 -15.94 -0.67
N LYS A 389 6.93 -16.99 0.12
CA LYS A 389 5.61 -17.58 0.39
C LYS A 389 5.32 -17.53 1.88
N SER A 390 4.06 -17.34 2.23
CA SER A 390 3.66 -17.47 3.62
C SER A 390 2.45 -18.37 3.79
N LEU A 391 2.44 -19.09 4.92
CA LEU A 391 1.24 -19.69 5.47
C LEU A 391 0.93 -18.99 6.79
N THR A 392 -0.23 -18.33 6.83
CA THR A 392 -0.67 -17.57 8.00
C THR A 392 -1.97 -18.14 8.52
N TRP A 393 -2.07 -18.36 9.82
CA TRP A 393 -3.34 -18.55 10.50
C TRP A 393 -3.52 -17.53 11.62
N GLN A 394 -4.75 -17.15 11.88
CA GLN A 394 -5.09 -16.21 12.95
C GLN A 394 -6.45 -16.55 13.55
N ILE A 395 -6.59 -16.22 14.83
CA ILE A 395 -7.85 -16.32 15.58
C ILE A 395 -8.03 -15.06 16.39
N GLY A 396 -9.23 -14.55 16.41
CA GLY A 396 -9.55 -13.31 17.15
C GLY A 396 -10.97 -13.27 17.67
N ALA A 397 -11.19 -12.36 18.59
CA ALA A 397 -12.49 -12.08 19.16
C ALA A 397 -12.72 -10.58 19.28
N ASP A 398 -13.97 -10.17 19.04
CA ASP A 398 -14.47 -8.83 19.34
C ASP A 398 -15.62 -8.94 20.33
N GLN A 399 -15.62 -8.09 21.34
CA GLN A 399 -16.68 -7.99 22.34
C GLN A 399 -17.11 -6.54 22.50
N PHE A 400 -18.39 -6.28 22.32
CA PHE A 400 -19.02 -5.02 22.74
C PHE A 400 -19.62 -5.16 24.13
N LEU A 401 -19.48 -4.10 24.94
CA LEU A 401 -19.96 -4.03 26.31
C LEU A 401 -20.67 -2.68 26.53
N PHE A 402 -21.53 -2.62 27.56
CA PHE A 402 -22.21 -1.39 27.99
C PHE A 402 -22.95 -0.68 26.85
N ASP A 403 -23.88 -1.37 26.20
CA ASP A 403 -24.64 -0.86 25.05
C ASP A 403 -23.70 -0.30 23.92
N LYS A 404 -22.67 -1.07 23.61
CA LYS A 404 -21.65 -0.76 22.58
C LYS A 404 -20.75 0.45 22.88
N LYS A 405 -20.77 0.96 24.12
CA LYS A 405 -19.87 2.05 24.54
C LYS A 405 -18.42 1.60 24.64
N VAL A 406 -18.16 0.33 24.87
CA VAL A 406 -16.81 -0.24 24.93
C VAL A 406 -16.70 -1.35 23.91
N ARG A 407 -15.63 -1.34 23.12
CA ARG A 407 -15.22 -2.45 22.25
C ARG A 407 -13.87 -2.97 22.69
N LEU A 408 -13.78 -4.26 22.90
CA LEU A 408 -12.55 -5.00 23.10
C LEU A 408 -12.29 -5.86 21.87
N SER A 409 -11.06 -5.88 21.40
CA SER A 409 -10.63 -6.75 20.29
C SER A 409 -9.30 -7.38 20.65
N ALA A 410 -9.15 -8.67 20.37
CA ALA A 410 -7.88 -9.37 20.47
C ALA A 410 -7.72 -10.35 19.32
N THR A 411 -6.53 -10.44 18.75
CA THR A 411 -6.19 -11.38 17.67
C THR A 411 -4.81 -11.96 17.92
N TYR A 412 -4.70 -13.27 17.93
CA TYR A 412 -3.43 -13.99 17.85
C TYR A 412 -3.19 -14.38 16.39
N TYR A 413 -1.96 -14.24 15.92
CA TYR A 413 -1.54 -14.67 14.58
C TYR A 413 -0.21 -15.41 14.63
N ASP A 414 -0.03 -16.29 13.65
CA ASP A 414 1.19 -17.04 13.41
C ASP A 414 1.39 -17.17 11.90
N MET A 415 2.50 -16.64 11.41
CA MET A 415 2.87 -16.63 10.01
C MET A 415 4.24 -17.25 9.84
N GLN A 416 4.31 -18.30 9.06
CA GLN A 416 5.55 -18.88 8.56
C GLN A 416 5.83 -18.32 7.18
N VAL A 417 7.07 -17.89 6.94
CA VAL A 417 7.55 -17.34 5.65
C VAL A 417 8.64 -18.23 5.13
N ASP A 418 8.47 -18.78 3.96
CA ASP A 418 9.43 -19.62 3.26
C ASP A 418 10.06 -18.84 2.09
N ASN A 419 11.28 -19.20 1.69
CA ASN A 419 12.02 -18.59 0.59
C ASN A 419 12.22 -17.07 0.74
N MET A 420 12.41 -16.57 1.94
CA MET A 420 12.64 -15.13 2.18
C MET A 420 13.87 -14.64 1.41
N ILE A 421 13.74 -13.53 0.68
CA ILE A 421 14.83 -12.98 -0.15
C ILE A 421 15.72 -12.09 0.72
N VAL A 422 16.99 -12.45 0.83
CA VAL A 422 18.02 -11.70 1.56
C VAL A 422 19.23 -11.42 0.69
N ASN A 423 20.00 -10.41 1.07
CA ASN A 423 21.27 -10.11 0.44
C ASN A 423 22.37 -10.95 1.10
N VAL A 424 23.15 -11.68 0.30
CA VAL A 424 24.22 -12.58 0.74
C VAL A 424 25.54 -12.28 0.02
N PRO A 425 26.71 -12.51 0.66
CA PRO A 425 27.98 -12.45 -0.04
C PRO A 425 28.05 -13.51 -1.15
N ALA A 426 28.66 -13.16 -2.27
CA ALA A 426 29.01 -14.08 -3.34
C ALA A 426 30.50 -14.46 -3.27
N ASP A 427 30.82 -15.65 -3.75
CA ASP A 427 32.19 -16.21 -3.71
C ASP A 427 33.12 -15.70 -4.83
N TYR A 428 32.84 -14.53 -5.38
CA TYR A 428 33.66 -13.93 -6.44
C TYR A 428 33.75 -12.40 -6.26
N THR A 429 34.65 -11.79 -7.05
CA THR A 429 34.86 -10.34 -7.05
C THR A 429 34.64 -9.76 -8.45
N ILE A 430 34.23 -8.51 -8.51
CA ILE A 430 34.19 -7.71 -9.75
C ILE A 430 35.17 -6.54 -9.57
N ASN A 431 36.10 -6.40 -10.48
CA ASN A 431 37.16 -5.36 -10.42
C ASN A 431 37.91 -5.32 -9.08
N GLY A 432 38.11 -6.50 -8.43
CA GLY A 432 38.77 -6.63 -7.14
C GLY A 432 37.93 -6.27 -5.91
N LEU A 433 36.67 -5.88 -6.10
CA LEU A 433 35.74 -5.62 -5.00
C LEU A 433 34.84 -6.84 -4.73
N PRO A 434 34.48 -7.09 -3.47
CA PRO A 434 33.56 -8.17 -3.11
C PRO A 434 32.19 -7.97 -3.75
N VAL A 435 31.48 -9.06 -3.97
CA VAL A 435 30.13 -9.06 -4.56
C VAL A 435 29.12 -9.53 -3.52
N THR A 436 27.94 -8.89 -3.52
CA THR A 436 26.76 -9.38 -2.85
C THR A 436 25.67 -9.66 -3.87
N THR A 437 24.85 -10.67 -3.61
CA THR A 437 23.72 -11.03 -4.46
C THR A 437 22.50 -11.38 -3.61
N TYR A 438 21.37 -11.57 -4.23
CA TYR A 438 20.15 -11.98 -3.54
C TYR A 438 20.00 -13.49 -3.57
N SER A 439 19.49 -14.06 -2.49
CA SER A 439 19.22 -15.48 -2.36
C SER A 439 17.96 -15.71 -1.54
N ASN A 440 17.24 -16.78 -1.87
CA ASN A 440 16.17 -17.25 -1.01
C ASN A 440 16.79 -17.99 0.18
N VAL A 441 16.39 -17.65 1.41
CA VAL A 441 16.70 -18.39 2.64
C VAL A 441 15.50 -19.23 3.07
N ASP A 442 15.75 -20.25 3.87
CA ASP A 442 14.75 -21.29 4.07
C ASP A 442 13.50 -20.82 4.80
N GLU A 443 13.57 -20.25 6.01
CA GLU A 443 12.38 -19.96 6.82
C GLU A 443 12.53 -18.75 7.74
N ALA A 444 11.41 -18.02 7.90
CA ALA A 444 11.21 -17.05 8.97
C ALA A 444 9.82 -17.24 9.60
N ARG A 445 9.68 -16.93 10.89
CA ARG A 445 8.40 -17.04 11.58
C ARG A 445 8.08 -15.75 12.32
N VAL A 446 6.88 -15.24 12.11
CA VAL A 446 6.35 -14.05 12.79
C VAL A 446 5.05 -14.42 13.49
N ARG A 447 4.99 -14.17 14.80
CA ARG A 447 3.80 -14.46 15.61
C ARG A 447 3.61 -13.38 16.64
N GLY A 448 2.36 -13.11 17.00
CA GLY A 448 2.06 -12.07 17.98
C GLY A 448 0.62 -12.02 18.39
N ILE A 449 0.34 -11.09 19.29
CA ILE A 449 -0.99 -10.74 19.76
C ILE A 449 -1.22 -9.26 19.46
N GLU A 450 -2.31 -8.97 18.80
CA GLU A 450 -2.83 -7.63 18.56
C GLU A 450 -4.06 -7.42 19.45
N SER A 451 -4.13 -6.33 20.17
CA SER A 451 -5.30 -5.98 20.97
C SER A 451 -5.68 -4.52 20.79
N ALA A 452 -6.97 -4.24 20.84
CA ALA A 452 -7.51 -2.89 20.78
C ALA A 452 -8.62 -2.70 21.83
N PHE A 453 -8.66 -1.49 22.36
CA PHE A 453 -9.67 -1.01 23.27
C PHE A 453 -10.21 0.30 22.71
N ASP A 454 -11.51 0.34 22.42
CA ASP A 454 -12.23 1.56 22.04
C ASP A 454 -13.25 1.90 23.11
N PHE A 455 -13.26 3.15 23.59
CA PHE A 455 -14.28 3.67 24.49
C PHE A 455 -14.97 4.88 23.88
N PHE A 456 -16.23 4.73 23.53
CA PHE A 456 -17.10 5.79 22.99
C PHE A 456 -17.71 6.55 24.16
N ILE A 457 -17.04 7.62 24.62
CA ILE A 457 -17.42 8.41 25.78
C ILE A 457 -18.70 9.20 25.47
N THR A 458 -18.73 9.85 24.31
CA THR A 458 -19.89 10.53 23.71
C THR A 458 -19.86 10.32 22.20
N ASP A 459 -20.84 10.80 21.46
CA ASP A 459 -20.86 10.74 19.98
C ASP A 459 -19.64 11.44 19.35
N ASN A 460 -19.05 12.43 20.03
CA ASN A 460 -17.92 13.22 19.55
C ASN A 460 -16.58 12.87 20.22
N TRP A 461 -16.58 12.08 21.27
CA TRP A 461 -15.39 11.74 22.04
C TRP A 461 -15.18 10.23 22.11
N LYS A 462 -14.06 9.81 21.55
CA LYS A 462 -13.61 8.41 21.55
C LYS A 462 -12.19 8.31 22.09
N LEU A 463 -11.98 7.40 23.04
CA LEU A 463 -10.65 6.97 23.46
C LEU A 463 -10.32 5.66 22.75
N ARG A 464 -9.19 5.60 22.07
CA ARG A 464 -8.65 4.38 21.45
C ARG A 464 -7.29 4.07 22.06
N SER A 465 -7.03 2.80 22.32
CA SER A 465 -5.73 2.26 22.69
C SER A 465 -5.50 0.96 21.93
N SER A 466 -4.29 0.75 21.46
CA SER A 466 -3.88 -0.49 20.80
C SER A 466 -2.56 -0.99 21.40
N TYR A 467 -2.38 -2.30 21.39
CA TYR A 467 -1.16 -2.95 21.84
C TYR A 467 -0.83 -4.13 20.94
N THR A 468 0.42 -4.26 20.55
CA THR A 468 0.94 -5.37 19.76
C THR A 468 2.18 -5.94 20.43
N TYR A 469 2.18 -7.26 20.57
CA TYR A 469 3.30 -8.03 21.11
C TYR A 469 3.75 -9.09 20.12
#